data_d26d0341e8d3ce89a65c1be3b9241569
#
_entry.id   d26d0341e8d3ce89a65c1be3b9241569
#
_cell.length_a   1.000
_cell.length_b   1.000
_cell.length_c   1.000
_cell.angle_alpha   90.00
_cell.angle_beta   90.00
_cell.angle_gamma   90.00
#
_symmetry.space_group_name_H-M   'P 1'
#
loop_
_entity.id
_entity.type
_entity.pdbx_description
1 polymer ?
#
loop_
_entity_poly.entity_id
_entity_poly.type
_entity_poly.pdbx_seq_one_letter_code
_entity_poly.pdbx_strand_id
1 'polypeptide(L)'
;MNLPPYQPAPRTWIAKFRDAFRGIYIGVRAQSSFVVHLITAAVVVGLAAYLRVDVIRWSLLLLCIALVLAAELFNSAIEWLAKAIDHAENEHLRNALDVASGAVLVTSIGAAIVGGLIFLERLTTT
;
A
#
# COMPACT_ATOMS: atom_id res chain seq x y z
N MET A 1 -27.09 -21.26 14.68
CA MET A 1 -25.89 -21.96 15.18
C MET A 1 -25.00 -20.92 15.87
N ASN A 2 -24.91 -20.98 17.19
CA ASN A 2 -24.03 -20.06 17.94
C ASN A 2 -22.59 -20.60 17.87
N LEU A 3 -21.86 -20.23 16.84
CA LEU A 3 -20.42 -20.50 16.79
C LEU A 3 -19.73 -19.61 17.83
N PRO A 4 -18.75 -20.13 18.57
CA PRO A 4 -17.97 -19.31 19.47
C PRO A 4 -17.23 -18.22 18.66
N PRO A 5 -17.02 -17.02 19.24
CA PRO A 5 -16.29 -15.97 18.58
C PRO A 5 -14.88 -16.47 18.17
N TYR A 6 -14.46 -16.11 16.97
CA TYR A 6 -13.11 -16.44 16.49
C TYR A 6 -12.06 -15.91 17.45
N GLN A 7 -11.27 -16.81 18.02
CA GLN A 7 -10.13 -16.46 18.85
C GLN A 7 -8.86 -16.95 18.16
N PRO A 8 -8.01 -16.04 17.67
CA PRO A 8 -6.74 -16.45 17.09
C PRO A 8 -5.85 -17.10 18.16
N ALA A 9 -5.24 -18.23 17.83
CA ALA A 9 -4.28 -18.88 18.70
C ALA A 9 -3.10 -17.93 19.04
N PRO A 10 -2.53 -18.01 20.26
CA PRO A 10 -1.34 -17.26 20.62
C PRO A 10 -0.21 -17.55 19.62
N ARG A 11 0.39 -16.49 19.04
CA ARG A 11 1.45 -16.63 18.04
C ARG A 11 2.77 -16.05 18.58
N THR A 12 3.86 -16.76 18.32
CA THR A 12 5.21 -16.26 18.59
C THR A 12 5.53 -15.05 17.69
N TRP A 13 6.49 -14.22 18.07
CA TRP A 13 6.96 -13.11 17.26
C TRP A 13 7.45 -13.53 15.89
N ILE A 14 8.19 -14.66 15.81
CA ILE A 14 8.67 -15.22 14.54
C ILE A 14 7.48 -15.60 13.64
N ALA A 15 6.45 -16.22 14.20
CA ALA A 15 5.24 -16.55 13.44
C ALA A 15 4.54 -15.29 12.92
N LYS A 16 4.46 -14.23 13.72
CA LYS A 16 3.87 -12.94 13.30
C LYS A 16 4.61 -12.32 12.11
N PHE A 17 5.94 -12.31 12.13
CA PHE A 17 6.75 -11.81 11.01
C PHE A 17 6.59 -12.68 9.76
N ARG A 18 6.64 -13.99 9.92
CA ARG A 18 6.39 -14.92 8.81
C ARG A 18 5.02 -14.69 8.17
N ASP A 19 3.99 -14.53 8.98
CA ASP A 19 2.62 -14.28 8.50
C ASP A 19 2.51 -12.92 7.82
N ALA A 20 3.21 -11.88 8.32
CA ALA A 20 3.27 -10.56 7.70
C ALA A 20 3.94 -10.63 6.31
N PHE A 21 5.07 -11.29 6.18
CA PHE A 21 5.73 -11.47 4.88
C PHE A 21 4.89 -12.27 3.90
N ARG A 22 4.20 -13.32 4.38
CA ARG A 22 3.23 -14.06 3.58
C ARG A 22 2.09 -13.15 3.10
N GLY A 23 1.59 -12.28 3.98
CA GLY A 23 0.55 -11.31 3.62
C GLY A 23 0.99 -10.34 2.53
N ILE A 24 2.21 -9.81 2.62
CA ILE A 24 2.81 -8.97 1.57
C ILE A 24 2.88 -9.75 0.25
N TYR A 25 3.38 -10.97 0.27
CA TYR A 25 3.46 -11.82 -0.93
C TYR A 25 2.09 -12.06 -1.58
N ILE A 26 1.06 -12.37 -0.77
CA ILE A 26 -0.31 -12.55 -1.25
C ILE A 26 -0.84 -11.24 -1.86
N GLY A 27 -0.64 -10.11 -1.21
CA GLY A 27 -1.06 -8.79 -1.70
C GLY A 27 -0.42 -8.44 -3.04
N VAL A 28 0.88 -8.65 -3.17
CA VAL A 28 1.63 -8.38 -4.42
C VAL A 28 1.12 -9.25 -5.58
N ARG A 29 0.82 -10.51 -5.34
CA ARG A 29 0.38 -11.43 -6.40
C ARG A 29 -1.08 -11.30 -6.78
N ALA A 30 -1.91 -10.82 -5.87
CA ALA A 30 -3.35 -10.77 -6.07
C ALA A 30 -3.82 -9.58 -6.92
N GLN A 31 -3.02 -8.53 -7.04
CA GLN A 31 -3.45 -7.24 -7.58
C GLN A 31 -2.47 -6.69 -8.61
N SER A 32 -2.97 -6.45 -9.84
CA SER A 32 -2.18 -5.78 -10.88
C SER A 32 -1.80 -4.34 -10.52
N SER A 33 -2.64 -3.63 -9.76
CA SER A 33 -2.36 -2.29 -9.26
C SER A 33 -1.11 -2.23 -8.38
N PHE A 34 -0.87 -3.28 -7.58
CA PHE A 34 0.33 -3.37 -6.75
C PHE A 34 1.61 -3.36 -7.59
N VAL A 35 1.60 -4.04 -8.73
CA VAL A 35 2.73 -4.05 -9.67
C VAL A 35 3.02 -2.65 -10.21
N VAL A 36 1.98 -1.88 -10.54
CA VAL A 36 2.13 -0.49 -11.00
C VAL A 36 2.81 0.36 -9.92
N HIS A 37 2.40 0.25 -8.66
CA HIS A 37 3.02 0.98 -7.56
C HIS A 37 4.47 0.56 -7.30
N LEU A 38 4.80 -0.73 -7.43
CA LEU A 38 6.18 -1.20 -7.33
C LEU A 38 7.08 -0.67 -8.45
N ILE A 39 6.60 -0.65 -9.69
CA ILE A 39 7.33 -0.08 -10.82
C ILE A 39 7.54 1.42 -10.60
N THR A 40 6.51 2.14 -10.20
CA THR A 40 6.60 3.58 -9.89
C THR A 40 7.61 3.84 -8.77
N ALA A 41 7.59 3.05 -7.70
CA ALA A 41 8.55 3.13 -6.61
C ALA A 41 9.99 2.90 -7.09
N ALA A 42 10.22 1.92 -7.95
CA ALA A 42 11.53 1.64 -8.54
C ALA A 42 12.03 2.82 -9.39
N VAL A 43 11.15 3.43 -10.20
CA VAL A 43 11.48 4.62 -10.99
C VAL A 43 11.83 5.81 -10.09
N VAL A 44 11.04 6.06 -9.03
CA VAL A 44 11.29 7.13 -8.07
C VAL A 44 12.62 6.95 -7.36
N VAL A 45 12.93 5.75 -6.88
CA VAL A 45 14.22 5.43 -6.24
C VAL A 45 15.38 5.61 -7.21
N GLY A 46 15.26 5.12 -8.44
CA GLY A 46 16.27 5.29 -9.48
C GLY A 46 16.53 6.76 -9.81
N LEU A 47 15.47 7.56 -9.95
CA LEU A 47 15.56 8.99 -10.24
C LEU A 47 16.17 9.77 -9.06
N ALA A 48 15.79 9.45 -7.83
CA ALA A 48 16.35 10.05 -6.63
C ALA A 48 17.86 9.78 -6.50
N ALA A 49 18.27 8.56 -6.80
CA ALA A 49 19.70 8.19 -6.83
C ALA A 49 20.47 8.92 -7.94
N TYR A 50 19.90 8.98 -9.15
CA TYR A 50 20.51 9.68 -10.28
C TYR A 50 20.69 11.18 -10.01
N LEU A 51 19.67 11.83 -9.44
CA LEU A 51 19.69 13.26 -9.11
C LEU A 51 20.42 13.57 -7.79
N ARG A 52 20.92 12.55 -7.10
CA ARG A 52 21.66 12.69 -5.84
C ARG A 52 20.94 13.57 -4.82
N VAL A 53 19.68 13.24 -4.56
CA VAL A 53 18.89 13.96 -3.55
C VAL A 53 19.46 13.74 -2.15
N ASP A 54 19.28 14.72 -1.25
CA ASP A 54 19.76 14.64 0.12
C ASP A 54 18.94 13.67 0.99
N VAL A 55 19.42 13.43 2.21
CA VAL A 55 18.81 12.44 3.13
C VAL A 55 17.39 12.81 3.53
N ILE A 56 17.04 14.09 3.60
CA ILE A 56 15.69 14.53 3.97
C ILE A 56 14.72 14.19 2.85
N ARG A 57 15.08 14.49 1.60
CA ARG A 57 14.28 14.15 0.42
C ARG A 57 14.16 12.64 0.24
N TRP A 58 15.23 11.88 0.48
CA TRP A 58 15.17 10.43 0.52
C TRP A 58 14.16 9.92 1.54
N SER A 59 14.19 10.47 2.76
CA SER A 59 13.27 10.07 3.83
C SER A 59 11.81 10.32 3.45
N LEU A 60 11.52 11.48 2.85
CA LEU A 60 10.17 11.81 2.38
C LEU A 60 9.70 10.88 1.25
N LEU A 61 10.55 10.60 0.26
CA LEU A 61 10.21 9.72 -0.85
C LEU A 61 9.96 8.28 -0.36
N LEU A 62 10.81 7.76 0.50
CA LEU A 62 10.64 6.42 1.06
C LEU A 62 9.38 6.31 1.93
N LEU A 63 9.07 7.34 2.71
CA LEU A 63 7.84 7.41 3.48
C LEU A 63 6.61 7.42 2.56
N CYS A 64 6.62 8.20 1.50
CA CYS A 64 5.55 8.22 0.50
C CYS A 64 5.34 6.83 -0.14
N ILE A 65 6.42 6.17 -0.55
CA ILE A 65 6.37 4.82 -1.11
C ILE A 65 5.75 3.85 -0.09
N ALA A 66 6.21 3.87 1.14
CA ALA A 66 5.70 3.00 2.21
C ALA A 66 4.21 3.22 2.47
N LEU A 67 3.74 4.48 2.49
CA LEU A 67 2.33 4.81 2.69
C LEU A 67 1.44 4.31 1.54
N VAL A 68 1.86 4.47 0.30
CA VAL A 68 1.11 3.97 -0.87
C VAL A 68 1.02 2.45 -0.85
N LEU A 69 2.14 1.77 -0.60
CA LEU A 69 2.16 0.31 -0.53
C LEU A 69 1.33 -0.22 0.65
N ALA A 70 1.37 0.44 1.80
CA ALA A 70 0.53 0.08 2.94
C ALA A 70 -0.96 0.26 2.64
N ALA A 71 -1.35 1.36 1.99
CA ALA A 71 -2.73 1.59 1.58
C ALA A 71 -3.22 0.49 0.60
N GLU A 72 -2.37 0.09 -0.36
CA GLU A 72 -2.68 -1.02 -1.28
C GLU A 72 -2.85 -2.36 -0.56
N LEU A 73 -2.00 -2.65 0.43
CA LEU A 73 -2.15 -3.86 1.24
C LEU A 73 -3.45 -3.86 2.04
N PHE A 74 -3.84 -2.73 2.63
CA PHE A 74 -5.12 -2.61 3.32
C PHE A 74 -6.30 -2.73 2.36
N ASN A 75 -6.23 -2.11 1.20
CA ASN A 75 -7.26 -2.27 0.16
C ASN A 75 -7.42 -3.73 -0.23
N SER A 76 -6.31 -4.43 -0.50
CA SER A 76 -6.32 -5.86 -0.82
C SER A 76 -6.92 -6.72 0.31
N ALA A 77 -6.60 -6.40 1.57
CA ALA A 77 -7.16 -7.12 2.72
C ALA A 77 -8.68 -6.93 2.82
N ILE A 78 -9.19 -5.73 2.56
CA ILE A 78 -10.63 -5.44 2.54
C ILE A 78 -11.32 -6.18 1.39
N GLU A 79 -10.70 -6.26 0.21
CA GLU A 79 -11.23 -7.04 -0.89
C GLU A 79 -11.32 -8.54 -0.57
N TRP A 80 -10.30 -9.11 0.07
CA TRP A 80 -10.33 -10.50 0.53
C TRP A 80 -11.44 -10.72 1.56
N LEU A 81 -11.59 -9.78 2.49
CA LEU A 81 -12.64 -9.84 3.50
C LEU A 81 -14.04 -9.75 2.86
N ALA A 82 -14.21 -8.84 1.90
CA ALA A 82 -15.45 -8.71 1.16
C ALA A 82 -15.86 -10.01 0.47
N LYS A 83 -14.91 -10.67 -0.20
CA LYS A 83 -15.14 -11.97 -0.86
C LYS A 83 -15.53 -13.10 0.12
N ALA A 84 -15.06 -13.01 1.37
CA ALA A 84 -15.37 -14.00 2.39
C ALA A 84 -16.75 -13.78 3.04
N ILE A 85 -17.27 -12.56 3.04
CA ILE A 85 -18.53 -12.20 3.71
C ILE A 85 -19.73 -12.48 2.83
N ASP A 86 -19.74 -12.01 1.59
CA ASP A 86 -20.89 -12.08 0.71
C ASP A 86 -20.49 -12.11 -0.77
N HIS A 87 -21.19 -12.96 -1.54
CA HIS A 87 -21.09 -13.01 -3.00
C HIS A 87 -22.22 -12.24 -3.69
N ALA A 88 -23.22 -11.76 -2.90
CA ALA A 88 -24.32 -10.96 -3.40
C ALA A 88 -24.00 -9.46 -3.37
N GLU A 89 -24.72 -8.66 -4.15
CA GLU A 89 -24.58 -7.22 -4.12
C GLU A 89 -25.05 -6.67 -2.77
N ASN A 90 -24.13 -6.02 -2.05
CA ASN A 90 -24.35 -5.41 -0.75
C ASN A 90 -23.81 -3.99 -0.77
N GLU A 91 -24.67 -3.00 -0.52
CA GLU A 91 -24.31 -1.59 -0.60
C GLU A 91 -23.23 -1.20 0.42
N HIS A 92 -23.28 -1.72 1.63
CA HIS A 92 -22.26 -1.44 2.66
C HIS A 92 -20.92 -2.01 2.27
N LEU A 93 -20.91 -3.20 1.67
CA LEU A 93 -19.69 -3.85 1.21
C LEU A 93 -19.07 -3.08 0.05
N ARG A 94 -19.88 -2.63 -0.92
CA ARG A 94 -19.43 -1.77 -2.01
C ARG A 94 -18.86 -0.46 -1.49
N ASN A 95 -19.55 0.20 -0.56
CA ASN A 95 -19.05 1.44 0.04
C ASN A 95 -17.69 1.24 0.77
N ALA A 96 -17.52 0.12 1.46
CA ALA A 96 -16.24 -0.21 2.11
C ALA A 96 -15.10 -0.39 1.09
N LEU A 97 -15.36 -1.07 -0.02
CA LEU A 97 -14.40 -1.25 -1.12
C LEU A 97 -14.05 0.09 -1.78
N ASP A 98 -15.04 0.94 -2.02
CA ASP A 98 -14.83 2.27 -2.61
C ASP A 98 -14.00 3.17 -1.69
N VAL A 99 -14.28 3.16 -0.37
CA VAL A 99 -13.50 3.90 0.63
C VAL A 99 -12.04 3.38 0.69
N ALA A 100 -11.84 2.08 0.65
CA ALA A 100 -10.50 1.49 0.64
C ALA A 100 -9.71 1.90 -0.62
N SER A 101 -10.35 1.86 -1.78
CA SER A 101 -9.76 2.36 -3.05
C SER A 101 -9.48 3.87 -2.98
N GLY A 102 -10.36 4.63 -2.33
CA GLY A 102 -10.17 6.05 -2.07
C GLY A 102 -8.93 6.35 -1.24
N ALA A 103 -8.61 5.51 -0.26
CA ALA A 103 -7.39 5.64 0.55
C ALA A 103 -6.12 5.48 -0.31
N VAL A 104 -6.12 4.53 -1.24
CA VAL A 104 -5.03 4.35 -2.21
C VAL A 104 -4.89 5.59 -3.10
N LEU A 105 -6.00 6.12 -3.59
CA LEU A 105 -5.99 7.31 -4.43
C LEU A 105 -5.42 8.53 -3.68
N VAL A 106 -5.86 8.78 -2.46
CA VAL A 106 -5.38 9.90 -1.62
C VAL A 106 -3.88 9.80 -1.36
N THR A 107 -3.39 8.62 -0.96
CA THR A 107 -1.96 8.42 -0.71
C THR A 107 -1.13 8.54 -1.99
N SER A 108 -1.63 8.07 -3.11
CA SER A 108 -0.95 8.16 -4.42
C SER A 108 -0.87 9.60 -4.92
N ILE A 109 -1.93 10.38 -4.79
CA ILE A 109 -1.93 11.80 -5.13
C ILE A 109 -0.95 12.57 -4.24
N GLY A 110 -1.00 12.33 -2.92
CA GLY A 110 -0.07 12.95 -1.98
C GLY A 110 1.38 12.62 -2.30
N ALA A 111 1.68 11.35 -2.58
CA ALA A 111 3.01 10.91 -2.97
C ALA A 111 3.47 11.55 -4.30
N ALA A 112 2.58 11.66 -5.28
CA ALA A 112 2.87 12.31 -6.56
C ALA A 112 3.19 13.80 -6.38
N ILE A 113 2.47 14.50 -5.51
CA ILE A 113 2.73 15.92 -5.19
C ILE A 113 4.10 16.06 -4.53
N VAL A 114 4.39 15.28 -3.50
CA VAL A 114 5.68 15.35 -2.79
C VAL A 114 6.84 15.01 -3.72
N GLY A 115 6.72 13.92 -4.48
CA GLY A 115 7.75 13.52 -5.45
C GLY A 115 7.93 14.56 -6.55
N GLY A 116 6.84 15.10 -7.07
CA GLY A 116 6.85 16.17 -8.08
C GLY A 116 7.57 17.41 -7.59
N LEU A 117 7.28 17.88 -6.38
CA LEU A 117 7.95 19.03 -5.78
C LEU A 117 9.45 18.81 -5.58
N ILE A 118 9.83 17.64 -5.08
CA ILE A 118 11.24 17.29 -4.86
C ILE A 118 12.01 17.26 -6.18
N PHE A 119 11.50 16.57 -7.18
CA PHE A 119 12.20 16.43 -8.46
C PHE A 119 12.21 17.72 -9.27
N LEU A 120 11.12 18.48 -9.26
CA LEU A 120 11.07 19.78 -9.92
C LEU A 120 12.09 20.75 -9.33
N GLU A 121 12.13 20.87 -8.01
CA GLU A 121 13.13 21.70 -7.33
C GLU A 121 14.54 21.24 -7.70
N ARG A 122 14.83 19.95 -7.66
CA ARG A 122 16.16 19.44 -7.96
C ARG A 122 16.60 19.68 -9.40
N LEU A 123 15.68 19.58 -10.35
CA LEU A 123 15.97 19.82 -11.77
C LEU A 123 16.14 21.31 -12.08
N THR A 124 15.52 22.21 -11.31
CA THR A 124 15.62 23.66 -11.53
C THR A 124 16.80 24.32 -10.81
N THR A 125 17.39 23.64 -9.81
CA THR A 125 18.52 24.15 -9.03
C THR A 125 19.90 23.59 -9.46
N THR A 126 19.92 22.74 -10.47
CA THR A 126 21.16 22.28 -11.15
C THR A 126 21.41 23.12 -12.37
#